data_20ca292e535fc3884b8e5bf9db03860c
#
_entry.id   20ca292e535fc3884b8e5bf9db03860c
#
_cell.length_a   1.000
_cell.length_b   1.000
_cell.length_c   1.000
_cell.angle_alpha   90.00
_cell.angle_beta   90.00
_cell.angle_gamma   90.00
#
_symmetry.space_group_name_H-M   'P 1'
#
loop_
_entity.id
_entity.type
_entity.pdbx_description
1 polymer ?
#
loop_
_entity_poly.entity_id
_entity_poly.type
_entity_poly.pdbx_seq_one_letter_code
_entity_poly.pdbx_strand_id
1 'polypeptide(L)'
;WVLGVIGIHPFQLALYNDKAQQEVWGKNDNTLVSSSYAPMGQVTPVEGGFKFSGHWQWSSGSEHCDWALLGGLIFPPEGGAPEYRTFLIPKSDYEIKDTWYSMGLKATGSQDIHVNDVFVPEYRTHKQSDGFNLTNPGYEVNKNDLYKIPWGQLFVRAVSTPAIGATKKMLELFIDGANNKAS
;
A
#
# COMPACT_ATOMS: atom_id res chain seq x y z
N TRP A 1 2.81 -8.56 11.48
CA TRP A 1 2.03 -8.30 10.26
C TRP A 1 1.99 -6.80 9.95
N VAL A 2 1.45 -5.97 10.84
CA VAL A 2 1.34 -4.51 10.61
C VAL A 2 2.69 -3.89 10.27
N LEU A 3 3.74 -4.20 11.05
CA LEU A 3 5.09 -3.72 10.76
C LEU A 3 5.57 -4.12 9.36
N GLY A 4 5.33 -5.38 8.95
CA GLY A 4 5.71 -5.87 7.63
C GLY A 4 4.97 -5.15 6.49
N VAL A 5 3.70 -4.82 6.69
CA VAL A 5 2.89 -4.11 5.69
C VAL A 5 3.20 -2.62 5.67
N ILE A 6 3.09 -1.92 6.80
CA ILE A 6 3.35 -0.47 6.86
C ILE A 6 4.81 -0.13 6.59
N GLY A 7 5.74 -0.96 7.06
CA GLY A 7 7.19 -0.73 6.90
C GLY A 7 7.69 -0.77 5.47
N ILE A 8 6.92 -1.34 4.52
CA ILE A 8 7.30 -1.36 3.10
C ILE A 8 6.77 -0.16 2.32
N HIS A 9 5.73 0.53 2.80
CA HIS A 9 5.14 1.66 2.09
C HIS A 9 6.10 2.84 1.88
N PRO A 10 7.04 3.18 2.80
CA PRO A 10 8.06 4.17 2.54
C PRO A 10 8.88 3.89 1.28
N PHE A 11 9.18 2.62 0.99
CA PHE A 11 9.86 2.26 -0.24
C PHE A 11 9.03 2.62 -1.47
N GLN A 12 7.73 2.28 -1.50
CA GLN A 12 6.87 2.64 -2.61
C GLN A 12 6.72 4.16 -2.75
N LEU A 13 6.56 4.88 -1.64
CA LEU A 13 6.45 6.33 -1.67
C LEU A 13 7.72 7.00 -2.23
N ALA A 14 8.90 6.43 -1.96
CA ALA A 14 10.14 6.89 -2.56
C ALA A 14 10.22 6.72 -4.10
N LEU A 15 9.31 5.93 -4.69
CA LEU A 15 9.18 5.79 -6.15
C LEU A 15 8.27 6.87 -6.78
N TYR A 16 7.47 7.57 -5.97
CA TYR A 16 6.63 8.67 -6.43
C TYR A 16 7.44 9.92 -6.80
N ASN A 17 6.80 10.87 -7.46
CA ASN A 17 7.37 12.19 -7.70
C ASN A 17 7.85 12.84 -6.39
N ASP A 18 8.96 13.59 -6.43
CA ASP A 18 9.54 14.25 -5.25
C ASP A 18 8.53 15.13 -4.50
N LYS A 19 7.68 15.84 -5.23
CA LYS A 19 6.64 16.67 -4.60
C LYS A 19 5.70 15.87 -3.69
N ALA A 20 5.32 14.65 -4.10
CA ALA A 20 4.50 13.79 -3.26
C ALA A 20 5.25 13.34 -2.00
N GLN A 21 6.55 13.01 -2.13
CA GLN A 21 7.40 12.66 -1.00
C GLN A 21 7.53 13.81 -0.01
N GLN A 22 7.71 15.05 -0.49
CA GLN A 22 7.81 16.25 0.34
C GLN A 22 6.51 16.57 1.07
N GLU A 23 5.34 16.30 0.48
CA GLU A 23 4.06 16.49 1.15
C GLU A 23 3.88 15.54 2.34
N VAL A 24 4.37 14.30 2.22
CA VAL A 24 4.28 13.30 3.30
C VAL A 24 5.35 13.53 4.36
N TRP A 25 6.60 13.69 3.96
CA TRP A 25 7.75 13.66 4.88
C TRP A 25 8.40 15.01 5.13
N GLY A 26 8.12 16.05 4.32
CA GLY A 26 8.79 17.34 4.43
C GLY A 26 8.59 18.06 5.76
N LYS A 27 7.54 17.72 6.52
CA LYS A 27 7.29 18.27 7.87
C LYS A 27 7.58 17.26 8.98
N ASN A 28 7.40 15.97 8.72
CA ASN A 28 7.60 14.90 9.69
C ASN A 28 8.00 13.63 8.95
N ASP A 29 9.26 13.23 9.08
CA ASP A 29 9.84 12.03 8.46
C ASP A 29 9.34 10.70 9.07
N ASN A 30 8.65 10.77 10.21
CA ASN A 30 8.00 9.62 10.84
C ASN A 30 6.55 9.40 10.38
N THR A 31 6.05 10.16 9.40
CA THR A 31 4.70 10.02 8.87
C THR A 31 4.48 8.62 8.28
N LEU A 32 3.43 7.94 8.75
CA LEU A 32 3.09 6.59 8.31
C LEU A 32 2.05 6.62 7.19
N VAL A 33 2.14 5.62 6.33
CA VAL A 33 1.25 5.44 5.18
C VAL A 33 0.65 4.03 5.22
N SER A 34 -0.67 3.92 5.15
CA SER A 34 -1.38 2.64 5.00
C SER A 34 -1.64 2.34 3.52
N SER A 35 -2.22 1.18 3.22
CA SER A 35 -2.63 0.87 1.85
C SER A 35 -3.82 -0.06 1.76
N SER A 36 -4.52 0.02 0.61
CA SER A 36 -5.31 -1.07 0.06
C SER A 36 -5.17 -1.04 -1.47
N TYR A 37 -4.49 -2.04 -2.01
CA TYR A 37 -4.11 -2.09 -3.43
C TYR A 37 -5.18 -2.71 -4.33
N ALA A 38 -6.32 -3.16 -3.78
CA ALA A 38 -7.42 -3.61 -4.60
C ALA A 38 -7.85 -2.49 -5.58
N PRO A 39 -8.10 -2.78 -6.86
CA PRO A 39 -8.42 -1.76 -7.87
C PRO A 39 -9.89 -1.29 -7.77
N MET A 40 -10.30 -0.88 -6.57
CA MET A 40 -11.68 -0.48 -6.26
C MET A 40 -11.96 1.00 -6.55
N GLY A 41 -10.92 1.77 -6.90
CA GLY A 41 -11.05 3.19 -7.23
C GLY A 41 -11.77 3.42 -8.55
N GLN A 42 -12.83 4.23 -8.50
CA GLN A 42 -13.44 4.87 -9.66
C GLN A 42 -12.62 6.12 -9.99
N VAL A 43 -11.99 6.11 -11.15
CA VAL A 43 -11.02 7.13 -11.56
C VAL A 43 -11.53 7.84 -12.80
N THR A 44 -11.69 9.15 -12.71
CA THR A 44 -12.03 10.00 -13.86
C THR A 44 -10.91 10.99 -14.10
N PRO A 45 -10.22 10.92 -15.27
CA PRO A 45 -9.21 11.91 -15.62
C PRO A 45 -9.82 13.32 -15.74
N VAL A 46 -9.11 14.30 -15.15
CA VAL A 46 -9.46 15.72 -15.24
C VAL A 46 -8.19 16.54 -15.44
N GLU A 47 -8.32 17.84 -15.72
CA GLU A 47 -7.15 18.71 -15.86
C GLU A 47 -6.25 18.67 -14.61
N GLY A 48 -4.98 18.34 -14.78
CA GLY A 48 -3.96 18.29 -13.73
C GLY A 48 -4.00 17.08 -12.80
N GLY A 49 -4.93 16.11 -13.01
CA GLY A 49 -5.03 14.92 -12.16
C GLY A 49 -6.30 14.10 -12.38
N PHE A 50 -6.89 13.66 -11.29
CA PHE A 50 -8.01 12.72 -11.31
C PHE A 50 -9.07 13.09 -10.27
N LYS A 51 -10.34 12.85 -10.60
CA LYS A 51 -11.41 12.66 -9.63
C LYS A 51 -11.40 11.20 -9.18
N PHE A 52 -11.44 10.99 -7.87
CA PHE A 52 -11.23 9.69 -7.27
C PHE A 52 -12.27 9.39 -6.20
N SER A 53 -12.93 8.24 -6.32
CA SER A 53 -13.92 7.75 -5.36
C SER A 53 -13.76 6.25 -5.20
N GLY A 54 -14.16 5.68 -4.07
CA GLY A 54 -14.19 4.24 -3.90
C GLY A 54 -14.32 3.79 -2.46
N HIS A 55 -14.38 2.47 -2.32
CA HIS A 55 -14.40 1.78 -1.05
C HIS A 55 -13.38 0.63 -1.08
N TRP A 56 -12.42 0.69 -0.19
CA TRP A 56 -11.34 -0.29 -0.07
C TRP A 56 -11.41 -0.97 1.28
N GLN A 57 -11.35 -2.29 1.26
CA GLN A 57 -11.31 -3.12 2.45
C GLN A 57 -9.86 -3.39 2.90
N TRP A 58 -9.72 -3.69 4.18
CA TRP A 58 -8.52 -4.27 4.78
C TRP A 58 -7.27 -3.39 4.75
N SER A 59 -7.42 -2.11 5.01
CA SER A 59 -6.29 -1.20 5.15
C SER A 59 -5.65 -1.35 6.54
N SER A 60 -4.72 -2.29 6.67
CA SER A 60 -4.04 -2.61 7.93
C SER A 60 -3.32 -1.41 8.50
N GLY A 61 -3.59 -1.06 9.78
CA GLY A 61 -2.94 0.03 10.50
C GLY A 61 -3.39 1.43 10.08
N SER A 62 -4.46 1.57 9.30
CA SER A 62 -4.94 2.85 8.77
C SER A 62 -5.25 3.90 9.85
N GLU A 63 -5.64 3.47 11.05
CA GLU A 63 -5.91 4.38 12.18
C GLU A 63 -4.67 5.15 12.66
N HIS A 64 -3.47 4.55 12.45
CA HIS A 64 -2.17 5.11 12.84
C HIS A 64 -1.46 5.85 11.71
N CYS A 65 -2.07 5.94 10.54
CA CYS A 65 -1.47 6.53 9.36
C CYS A 65 -2.14 7.86 9.00
N ASP A 66 -1.34 8.80 8.46
CA ASP A 66 -1.81 10.10 8.02
C ASP A 66 -2.11 10.13 6.51
N TRP A 67 -1.68 9.09 5.80
CA TRP A 67 -1.87 8.92 4.37
C TRP A 67 -2.24 7.48 4.02
N ALA A 68 -2.89 7.29 2.85
CA ALA A 68 -3.21 5.99 2.31
C ALA A 68 -2.81 5.88 0.83
N LEU A 69 -2.28 4.70 0.44
CA LEU A 69 -2.05 4.29 -0.94
C LEU A 69 -3.22 3.41 -1.39
N LEU A 70 -4.04 3.91 -2.30
CA LEU A 70 -5.27 3.24 -2.74
C LEU A 70 -5.19 2.88 -4.22
N GLY A 71 -5.57 1.63 -4.57
CA GLY A 71 -5.52 1.14 -5.93
C GLY A 71 -6.70 1.61 -6.77
N GLY A 72 -6.46 1.95 -8.05
CA GLY A 72 -7.49 2.29 -9.00
C GLY A 72 -7.10 1.94 -10.44
N LEU A 73 -8.11 1.79 -11.31
CA LEU A 73 -7.94 1.53 -12.74
C LEU A 73 -8.39 2.74 -13.56
N ILE A 74 -7.57 3.13 -14.51
CA ILE A 74 -7.91 4.14 -15.51
C ILE A 74 -8.21 3.40 -16.81
N PHE A 75 -9.43 3.56 -17.31
CA PHE A 75 -9.87 2.95 -18.57
C PHE A 75 -9.65 3.93 -19.72
N PRO A 76 -8.89 3.56 -20.77
CA PRO A 76 -8.72 4.42 -21.93
C PRO A 76 -10.05 4.67 -22.66
N PRO A 77 -10.34 5.90 -23.11
CA PRO A 77 -11.61 6.22 -23.81
C PRO A 77 -11.81 5.43 -25.11
N GLU A 78 -10.73 5.10 -25.78
CA GLU A 78 -10.73 4.37 -27.06
C GLU A 78 -10.74 2.84 -26.90
N GLY A 79 -10.88 2.35 -25.64
CA GLY A 79 -10.76 0.94 -25.33
C GLY A 79 -9.28 0.51 -25.20
N GLY A 80 -9.06 -0.72 -24.72
CA GLY A 80 -7.72 -1.26 -24.44
C GLY A 80 -7.55 -1.72 -23.00
N ALA A 81 -6.33 -2.09 -22.64
CA ALA A 81 -6.01 -2.53 -21.30
C ALA A 81 -6.06 -1.35 -20.32
N PRO A 82 -6.72 -1.51 -19.17
CA PRO A 82 -6.74 -0.45 -18.16
C PRO A 82 -5.34 -0.25 -17.56
N GLU A 83 -5.03 0.99 -17.23
CA GLU A 83 -3.82 1.34 -16.49
C GLU A 83 -4.08 1.27 -14.99
N TYR A 84 -3.35 0.43 -14.27
CA TYR A 84 -3.40 0.41 -12.82
C TYR A 84 -2.46 1.46 -12.23
N ARG A 85 -3.01 2.25 -11.29
CA ARG A 85 -2.23 3.18 -10.46
C ARG A 85 -2.56 3.02 -8.98
N THR A 86 -1.61 3.41 -8.14
CA THR A 86 -1.86 3.73 -6.73
C THR A 86 -1.96 5.24 -6.57
N PHE A 87 -2.93 5.66 -5.78
CA PHE A 87 -3.27 7.06 -5.47
C PHE A 87 -2.92 7.35 -4.03
N LEU A 88 -2.15 8.39 -3.79
CA LEU A 88 -1.72 8.84 -2.46
C LEU A 88 -2.73 9.87 -1.93
N ILE A 89 -3.48 9.48 -0.90
CA ILE A 89 -4.60 10.25 -0.35
C ILE A 89 -4.29 10.65 1.10
N PRO A 90 -4.38 11.94 1.48
CA PRO A 90 -4.21 12.37 2.87
C PRO A 90 -5.42 11.98 3.72
N LYS A 91 -5.22 11.82 5.01
CA LYS A 91 -6.27 11.42 5.98
C LYS A 91 -7.47 12.37 6.02
N SER A 92 -7.28 13.63 5.63
CA SER A 92 -8.38 14.62 5.50
C SER A 92 -9.39 14.28 4.41
N ASP A 93 -9.01 13.46 3.43
CA ASP A 93 -9.74 13.23 2.20
C ASP A 93 -10.36 11.83 2.13
N TYR A 94 -10.25 11.06 3.23
CA TYR A 94 -10.91 9.75 3.33
C TYR A 94 -11.50 9.53 4.72
N GLU A 95 -12.47 8.61 4.79
CA GLU A 95 -13.08 8.17 6.03
C GLU A 95 -12.68 6.72 6.32
N ILE A 96 -12.30 6.44 7.58
CA ILE A 96 -12.08 5.08 8.07
C ILE A 96 -13.40 4.56 8.64
N LYS A 97 -13.85 3.40 8.17
CA LYS A 97 -15.02 2.70 8.68
C LYS A 97 -14.59 1.55 9.58
N ASP A 98 -15.14 1.51 10.78
CA ASP A 98 -14.90 0.43 11.73
C ASP A 98 -15.59 -0.86 11.27
N THR A 99 -14.84 -1.72 10.58
CA THR A 99 -15.34 -2.96 9.95
C THR A 99 -14.51 -4.19 10.31
N TRP A 100 -13.38 -4.03 11.02
CA TRP A 100 -12.46 -5.13 11.30
C TRP A 100 -12.84 -5.95 12.53
N TYR A 101 -13.89 -6.77 12.42
CA TYR A 101 -14.36 -7.68 13.47
C TYR A 101 -13.92 -9.12 13.21
N SER A 102 -12.62 -9.40 13.28
CA SER A 102 -12.02 -10.69 12.96
C SER A 102 -11.83 -11.58 14.19
N MET A 103 -11.77 -12.90 13.98
CA MET A 103 -11.43 -13.88 15.03
C MET A 103 -9.95 -13.77 15.43
N GLY A 104 -9.04 -13.55 14.45
CA GLY A 104 -7.60 -13.39 14.64
C GLY A 104 -7.08 -12.12 14.00
N LEU A 105 -5.82 -11.75 14.28
CA LEU A 105 -5.18 -10.54 13.77
C LEU A 105 -5.96 -9.25 14.09
N LYS A 106 -6.68 -9.21 15.21
CA LYS A 106 -7.50 -8.05 15.62
C LYS A 106 -6.68 -6.76 15.69
N ALA A 107 -5.48 -6.84 16.23
CA ALA A 107 -4.59 -5.69 16.41
C ALA A 107 -4.04 -5.10 15.10
N THR A 108 -4.33 -5.69 13.94
CA THR A 108 -3.95 -5.06 12.66
C THR A 108 -4.85 -3.86 12.34
N GLY A 109 -6.05 -3.78 12.93
CA GLY A 109 -7.01 -2.71 12.64
C GLY A 109 -7.19 -2.52 11.13
N SER A 110 -7.44 -3.65 10.41
CA SER A 110 -7.52 -3.63 8.93
C SER A 110 -8.89 -3.10 8.49
N GLN A 111 -9.14 -1.85 8.85
CA GLN A 111 -10.40 -1.13 8.61
C GLN A 111 -10.64 -0.87 7.12
N ASP A 112 -11.86 -0.52 6.78
CA ASP A 112 -12.21 -0.06 5.45
C ASP A 112 -11.94 1.44 5.28
N ILE A 113 -11.59 1.85 4.06
CA ILE A 113 -11.37 3.24 3.66
C ILE A 113 -12.40 3.63 2.62
N HIS A 114 -13.08 4.76 2.82
CA HIS A 114 -14.01 5.37 1.88
C HIS A 114 -13.47 6.72 1.40
N VAL A 115 -13.45 6.92 0.09
CA VAL A 115 -13.13 8.20 -0.56
C VAL A 115 -14.32 8.63 -1.41
N ASN A 116 -14.68 9.91 -1.35
CA ASN A 116 -15.82 10.45 -2.09
C ASN A 116 -15.44 11.72 -2.84
N ASP A 117 -15.39 11.63 -4.17
CA ASP A 117 -15.18 12.74 -5.13
C ASP A 117 -13.97 13.64 -4.81
N VAL A 118 -12.83 13.03 -4.47
CA VAL A 118 -11.60 13.76 -4.13
C VAL A 118 -10.80 14.04 -5.39
N PHE A 119 -10.23 15.26 -5.50
CA PHE A 119 -9.24 15.57 -6.53
C PHE A 119 -7.86 15.09 -6.11
N VAL A 120 -7.25 14.24 -6.94
CA VAL A 120 -5.87 13.75 -6.74
C VAL A 120 -4.98 14.27 -7.86
N PRO A 121 -4.00 15.13 -7.57
CA PRO A 121 -3.08 15.61 -8.59
C PRO A 121 -2.23 14.48 -9.17
N GLU A 122 -1.86 14.59 -10.45
CA GLU A 122 -1.08 13.57 -11.17
C GLU A 122 0.18 13.12 -10.40
N TYR A 123 0.93 14.05 -9.79
CA TYR A 123 2.16 13.75 -9.05
C TYR A 123 1.94 12.91 -7.78
N ARG A 124 0.70 12.81 -7.27
CA ARG A 124 0.32 11.91 -6.16
C ARG A 124 -0.11 10.54 -6.64
N THR A 125 0.19 10.17 -7.88
CA THR A 125 -0.10 8.84 -8.42
C THR A 125 1.19 8.11 -8.82
N HIS A 126 1.15 6.78 -8.80
CA HIS A 126 2.26 5.94 -9.25
C HIS A 126 1.72 4.81 -10.12
N LYS A 127 2.25 4.71 -11.35
CA LYS A 127 1.88 3.66 -12.30
C LYS A 127 2.54 2.35 -11.91
N GLN A 128 1.78 1.28 -11.94
CA GLN A 128 2.33 -0.05 -11.71
C GLN A 128 3.39 -0.42 -12.76
N SER A 129 3.19 -0.02 -14.01
CA SER A 129 4.15 -0.23 -15.10
C SER A 129 5.51 0.40 -14.82
N ASP A 130 5.56 1.58 -14.20
CA ASP A 130 6.83 2.24 -13.86
C ASP A 130 7.60 1.44 -12.80
N GLY A 131 6.90 0.82 -11.86
CA GLY A 131 7.49 -0.07 -10.86
C GLY A 131 8.10 -1.35 -11.44
N PHE A 132 7.53 -1.88 -12.53
CA PHE A 132 8.07 -3.04 -13.25
C PHE A 132 9.18 -2.67 -14.23
N ASN A 133 9.02 -1.56 -14.96
CA ASN A 133 9.97 -1.11 -15.98
C ASN A 133 11.15 -0.32 -15.41
N LEU A 134 11.15 -0.04 -14.10
CA LEU A 134 12.15 0.77 -13.41
C LEU A 134 12.25 2.20 -13.99
N THR A 135 11.11 2.78 -14.35
CA THR A 135 10.96 4.15 -14.86
C THR A 135 10.30 5.08 -13.84
N ASN A 136 10.50 4.81 -12.56
CA ASN A 136 9.83 5.52 -11.48
C ASN A 136 10.23 6.99 -11.40
N PRO A 137 9.28 7.94 -11.24
CA PRO A 137 9.60 9.37 -11.14
C PRO A 137 10.47 9.70 -9.92
N GLY A 138 10.38 8.92 -8.83
CA GLY A 138 11.22 9.09 -7.64
C GLY A 138 12.71 8.90 -7.87
N TYR A 139 13.13 8.31 -9.00
CA TYR A 139 14.55 8.16 -9.35
C TYR A 139 15.25 9.49 -9.63
N GLU A 140 14.53 10.57 -9.82
CA GLU A 140 15.12 11.91 -9.93
C GLU A 140 15.87 12.31 -8.64
N VAL A 141 15.35 11.92 -7.49
CA VAL A 141 15.92 12.26 -6.17
C VAL A 141 16.51 11.06 -5.43
N ASN A 142 15.96 9.85 -5.59
CA ASN A 142 16.41 8.64 -4.92
C ASN A 142 17.33 7.82 -5.83
N LYS A 143 18.64 8.11 -5.80
CA LYS A 143 19.65 7.53 -6.71
C LYS A 143 20.22 6.17 -6.26
N ASN A 144 19.89 5.70 -5.04
CA ASN A 144 20.45 4.47 -4.49
C ASN A 144 19.94 3.24 -5.25
N ASP A 145 20.82 2.24 -5.46
CA ASP A 145 20.49 0.99 -6.15
C ASP A 145 19.40 0.17 -5.46
N LEU A 146 19.14 0.41 -4.18
CA LEU A 146 18.01 -0.19 -3.46
C LEU A 146 16.68 0.06 -4.20
N TYR A 147 16.48 1.27 -4.72
CA TYR A 147 15.24 1.65 -5.41
C TYR A 147 15.08 1.04 -6.81
N LYS A 148 16.12 0.39 -7.35
CA LYS A 148 16.08 -0.38 -8.59
C LYS A 148 15.52 -1.79 -8.44
N ILE A 149 15.16 -2.20 -7.21
CA ILE A 149 14.44 -3.45 -6.97
C ILE A 149 12.98 -3.24 -7.41
N PRO A 150 12.42 -4.10 -8.31
CA PRO A 150 11.04 -3.97 -8.73
C PRO A 150 10.09 -4.02 -7.53
N TRP A 151 9.21 -3.01 -7.41
CA TRP A 151 8.28 -2.86 -6.30
C TRP A 151 7.50 -4.14 -5.98
N GLY A 152 6.92 -4.77 -7.01
CA GLY A 152 6.10 -5.97 -6.81
C GLY A 152 6.86 -7.12 -6.16
N GLN A 153 8.16 -7.30 -6.46
CA GLN A 153 8.98 -8.34 -5.83
C GLN A 153 9.22 -8.05 -4.36
N LEU A 154 9.48 -6.80 -4.02
CA LEU A 154 9.74 -6.40 -2.64
C LEU A 154 8.47 -6.51 -1.80
N PHE A 155 7.34 -6.04 -2.32
CA PHE A 155 6.05 -6.13 -1.66
C PHE A 155 5.63 -7.57 -1.34
N VAL A 156 5.73 -8.48 -2.33
CA VAL A 156 5.39 -9.90 -2.14
C VAL A 156 6.26 -10.53 -1.04
N ARG A 157 7.54 -10.20 -0.97
CA ARG A 157 8.43 -10.67 0.09
C ARG A 157 8.04 -10.14 1.47
N ALA A 158 7.71 -8.86 1.57
CA ALA A 158 7.28 -8.26 2.83
C ALA A 158 6.01 -8.94 3.38
N VAL A 159 5.04 -9.23 2.50
CA VAL A 159 3.78 -9.89 2.88
C VAL A 159 3.96 -11.39 3.19
N SER A 160 4.86 -12.09 2.49
CA SER A 160 5.06 -13.54 2.70
C SER A 160 5.95 -13.87 3.91
N THR A 161 6.84 -13.00 4.33
CA THR A 161 7.79 -13.25 5.44
C THR A 161 7.10 -13.59 6.77
N PRO A 162 6.02 -12.92 7.20
CA PRO A 162 5.27 -13.32 8.39
C PRO A 162 4.69 -14.74 8.31
N ALA A 163 4.22 -15.16 7.13
CA ALA A 163 3.70 -16.52 6.92
C ALA A 163 4.80 -17.58 7.07
N ILE A 164 6.00 -17.31 6.55
CA ILE A 164 7.16 -18.19 6.70
C ILE A 164 7.54 -18.33 8.19
N GLY A 165 7.59 -17.21 8.93
CA GLY A 165 7.86 -17.23 10.36
C GLY A 165 6.80 -18.00 11.17
N ALA A 166 5.53 -17.85 10.85
CA ALA A 166 4.43 -18.58 11.47
C ALA A 166 4.55 -20.09 11.21
N THR A 167 4.80 -20.48 9.95
CA THR A 167 4.97 -21.89 9.56
C THR A 167 6.15 -22.53 10.29
N LYS A 168 7.28 -21.85 10.40
CA LYS A 168 8.43 -22.31 11.17
C LYS A 168 8.04 -22.59 12.63
N LYS A 169 7.34 -21.65 13.27
CA LYS A 169 6.90 -21.81 14.67
C LYS A 169 5.91 -22.97 14.84
N MET A 170 5.00 -23.15 13.91
CA MET A 170 4.05 -24.29 13.92
C MET A 170 4.79 -25.63 13.84
N LEU A 171 5.81 -25.74 12.99
CA LEU A 171 6.63 -26.94 12.87
C LEU A 171 7.40 -27.22 14.18
N GLU A 172 8.00 -26.23 14.80
CA GLU A 172 8.68 -26.37 16.09
C GLU A 172 7.72 -26.91 17.16
N LEU A 173 6.54 -26.29 17.30
CA LEU A 173 5.51 -26.72 18.25
C LEU A 173 5.01 -28.15 18.00
N PHE A 174 4.90 -28.55 16.74
CA PHE A 174 4.52 -29.91 16.37
C PHE A 174 5.58 -30.93 16.80
N ILE A 175 6.86 -30.64 16.53
CA ILE A 175 8.00 -31.51 16.91
C ILE A 175 8.07 -31.64 18.44
N ASP A 176 7.97 -30.52 19.17
CA ASP A 176 7.99 -30.53 20.63
C ASP A 176 6.83 -31.35 21.20
N GLY A 177 5.63 -31.17 20.64
CA GLY A 177 4.44 -31.92 21.06
C GLY A 177 4.54 -33.43 20.76
N ALA A 178 5.17 -33.81 19.64
CA ALA A 178 5.41 -35.22 19.31
C ALA A 178 6.41 -35.86 20.25
N ASN A 179 7.52 -35.18 20.56
CA ASN A 179 8.54 -35.70 21.45
C ASN A 179 8.00 -35.87 22.89
N ASN A 180 7.18 -34.94 23.37
CA ASN A 180 6.59 -35.00 24.72
C ASN A 180 5.49 -36.08 24.85
N LYS A 181 4.90 -36.56 23.74
CA LYS A 181 3.94 -37.68 23.76
C LYS A 181 4.61 -39.05 23.68
N ALA A 182 5.85 -39.09 23.25
CA ALA A 182 6.62 -40.34 23.11
C ALA A 182 7.39 -40.70 24.39
N SER A 183 7.39 -39.86 25.39
CA SER A 183 7.94 -40.06 26.74
C SER A 183 6.82 -40.38 27.74
#